data_810754998f4c9e942ca1ce8b66fcf3a7
#
_entry.id   810754998f4c9e942ca1ce8b66fcf3a7
#
_cell.length_a   1.000
_cell.length_b   1.000
_cell.length_c   1.000
_cell.angle_alpha   90.00
_cell.angle_beta   90.00
_cell.angle_gamma   90.00
#
_symmetry.space_group_name_H-M   'P 1'
#
loop_
_entity.id
_entity.type
_entity.pdbx_description
1 polymer ?
#
loop_
_entity_poly.entity_id
_entity_poly.type
_entity_poly.pdbx_seq_one_letter_code
_entity_poly.pdbx_strand_id
1 'polypeptide(L)'
;MALAKRAKAWKAKLTPGKPYPVEEALKLVKEFATAKFAETVDAAVNLGIDASKSDQQVRGSTVMPNGTGKTVRVAVFTSGKNQEIAKAAGADIVGLEDLAAKVKAGEINFDRVIASPDAMRVVGQLGQILGPRGLMPNPKVGTVTPDVATAVKNAKSGQVTYRVDKAGIVHCTIGKANFEVGALKENLHALIADLQKAKPASSKGVYLKRVTLSSTMGPGVIVDQATI
;
A
#
# COMPACT_ATOMS: atom_id res chain seq x y z
N MET A 1 -35.24 -0.66 -4.39
CA MET A 1 -34.41 0.07 -5.37
C MET A 1 -33.97 -0.88 -6.49
N ALA A 2 -34.09 -0.44 -7.76
CA ALA A 2 -33.55 -1.22 -8.88
C ALA A 2 -32.03 -1.20 -8.87
N LEU A 3 -31.41 -2.39 -8.95
CA LEU A 3 -29.96 -2.52 -9.02
C LEU A 3 -29.42 -1.97 -10.35
N ALA A 4 -28.31 -1.25 -10.32
CA ALA A 4 -27.61 -0.82 -11.52
C ALA A 4 -27.22 -2.04 -12.40
N LYS A 5 -27.12 -1.85 -13.72
CA LYS A 5 -26.79 -2.93 -14.68
C LYS A 5 -25.54 -3.74 -14.27
N ARG A 6 -24.48 -3.07 -13.80
CA ARG A 6 -23.27 -3.71 -13.27
C ARG A 6 -23.57 -4.63 -12.08
N ALA A 7 -24.32 -4.13 -11.09
CA ALA A 7 -24.64 -4.90 -9.89
C ALA A 7 -25.47 -6.15 -10.19
N LYS A 8 -26.32 -6.13 -11.24
CA LYS A 8 -27.05 -7.32 -11.71
C LYS A 8 -26.09 -8.36 -12.29
N ALA A 9 -25.13 -7.93 -13.11
CA ALA A 9 -24.12 -8.82 -13.69
C ALA A 9 -23.24 -9.50 -12.61
N TRP A 10 -22.84 -8.75 -11.58
CA TRP A 10 -22.07 -9.31 -10.46
C TRP A 10 -22.86 -10.35 -9.65
N LYS A 11 -24.13 -10.03 -9.34
CA LYS A 11 -24.99 -10.96 -8.58
C LYS A 11 -25.29 -12.26 -9.30
N ALA A 12 -25.23 -12.28 -10.62
CA ALA A 12 -25.40 -13.50 -11.41
C ALA A 12 -24.20 -14.46 -11.28
N LYS A 13 -22.99 -13.93 -11.00
CA LYS A 13 -21.75 -14.71 -10.95
C LYS A 13 -21.19 -14.89 -9.54
N LEU A 14 -21.50 -13.97 -8.63
CA LEU A 14 -21.03 -14.01 -7.25
C LEU A 14 -22.13 -14.50 -6.30
N THR A 15 -21.84 -15.56 -5.57
CA THR A 15 -22.67 -15.97 -4.43
C THR A 15 -22.23 -15.17 -3.19
N PRO A 16 -23.10 -14.38 -2.58
CA PRO A 16 -22.77 -13.63 -1.38
C PRO A 16 -22.26 -14.53 -0.26
N GLY A 17 -21.13 -14.17 0.34
CA GLY A 17 -20.55 -14.90 1.48
C GLY A 17 -19.74 -16.15 1.14
N LYS A 18 -19.76 -16.63 -0.11
CA LYS A 18 -18.95 -17.79 -0.53
C LYS A 18 -17.48 -17.40 -0.67
N PRO A 19 -16.52 -18.12 -0.02
CA PRO A 19 -15.12 -17.98 -0.31
C PRO A 19 -14.76 -18.65 -1.65
N TYR A 20 -13.87 -18.04 -2.41
CA TYR A 20 -13.37 -18.52 -3.70
C TYR A 20 -11.88 -18.81 -3.61
N PRO A 21 -11.34 -19.83 -4.29
CA PRO A 21 -9.91 -20.03 -4.45
C PRO A 21 -9.24 -18.76 -5.00
N VAL A 22 -7.99 -18.48 -4.60
CA VAL A 22 -7.27 -17.23 -4.97
C VAL A 22 -7.29 -16.97 -6.48
N GLU A 23 -7.05 -18.00 -7.29
CA GLU A 23 -6.98 -17.85 -8.75
C GLU A 23 -8.33 -17.53 -9.36
N GLU A 24 -9.40 -18.17 -8.87
CA GLU A 24 -10.76 -17.90 -9.31
C GLU A 24 -11.22 -16.51 -8.87
N ALA A 25 -10.90 -16.12 -7.62
CA ALA A 25 -11.19 -14.80 -7.10
C ALA A 25 -10.53 -13.70 -7.92
N LEU A 26 -9.25 -13.86 -8.28
CA LEU A 26 -8.52 -12.91 -9.11
C LEU A 26 -9.07 -12.83 -10.55
N LYS A 27 -9.47 -13.96 -11.14
CA LYS A 27 -10.14 -13.98 -12.45
C LYS A 27 -11.46 -13.22 -12.42
N LEU A 28 -12.29 -13.45 -11.39
CA LEU A 28 -13.55 -12.74 -11.20
C LEU A 28 -13.34 -11.22 -11.01
N VAL A 29 -12.38 -10.82 -10.18
CA VAL A 29 -12.04 -9.41 -9.97
C VAL A 29 -11.62 -8.74 -11.28
N LYS A 30 -10.80 -9.39 -12.11
CA LYS A 30 -10.40 -8.90 -13.43
C LYS A 30 -11.60 -8.81 -14.40
N GLU A 31 -12.47 -9.79 -14.39
CA GLU A 31 -13.67 -9.79 -15.23
C GLU A 31 -14.64 -8.66 -14.87
N PHE A 32 -14.74 -8.34 -13.58
CA PHE A 32 -15.58 -7.24 -13.10
C PHE A 32 -14.97 -5.86 -13.25
N ALA A 33 -13.68 -5.77 -13.59
CA ALA A 33 -12.98 -4.52 -13.87
C ALA A 33 -13.35 -3.99 -15.26
N THR A 34 -14.54 -3.42 -15.39
CA THR A 34 -15.14 -2.97 -16.66
C THR A 34 -15.08 -1.46 -16.87
N ALA A 35 -14.31 -0.72 -16.07
CA ALA A 35 -14.16 0.72 -16.23
C ALA A 35 -13.29 1.08 -17.45
N LYS A 36 -13.44 2.31 -17.95
CA LYS A 36 -12.68 2.82 -19.11
C LYS A 36 -11.21 3.16 -18.77
N PHE A 37 -10.78 2.95 -17.55
CA PHE A 37 -9.42 3.19 -17.07
C PHE A 37 -8.83 1.90 -16.49
N ALA A 38 -7.50 1.83 -16.37
CA ALA A 38 -6.82 0.70 -15.75
C ALA A 38 -7.13 0.66 -14.25
N GLU A 39 -8.12 -0.16 -13.86
CA GLU A 39 -8.52 -0.33 -12.47
C GLU A 39 -7.38 -0.91 -11.62
N THR A 40 -7.35 -0.54 -10.35
CA THR A 40 -6.43 -1.08 -9.36
C THR A 40 -7.09 -2.29 -8.69
N VAL A 41 -6.30 -3.31 -8.39
CA VAL A 41 -6.75 -4.44 -7.58
C VAL A 41 -6.27 -4.21 -6.16
N ASP A 42 -7.23 -4.14 -5.24
CA ASP A 42 -6.99 -3.89 -3.83
C ASP A 42 -7.35 -5.11 -2.98
N ALA A 43 -6.54 -5.36 -1.96
CA ALA A 43 -6.79 -6.38 -0.96
C ALA A 43 -7.20 -5.72 0.36
N ALA A 44 -8.32 -6.18 0.92
CA ALA A 44 -8.77 -5.83 2.26
C ALA A 44 -8.63 -7.06 3.16
N VAL A 45 -7.77 -6.97 4.18
CA VAL A 45 -7.46 -8.07 5.10
C VAL A 45 -7.97 -7.72 6.48
N ASN A 46 -8.97 -8.46 6.94
CA ASN A 46 -9.49 -8.33 8.29
C ASN A 46 -8.58 -9.08 9.26
N LEU A 47 -8.02 -8.36 10.23
CA LEU A 47 -7.14 -8.92 11.24
C LEU A 47 -7.89 -9.18 12.56
N GLY A 48 -7.46 -10.18 13.30
CA GLY A 48 -7.96 -10.52 14.63
C GLY A 48 -7.27 -9.74 15.73
N ILE A 49 -7.28 -8.40 15.62
CA ILE A 49 -6.64 -7.47 16.54
C ILE A 49 -7.65 -6.46 17.10
N ASP A 50 -7.30 -5.87 18.23
CA ASP A 50 -8.01 -4.73 18.81
C ASP A 50 -7.27 -3.44 18.41
N ALA A 51 -7.80 -2.76 17.39
CA ALA A 51 -7.19 -1.55 16.84
C ALA A 51 -7.20 -0.34 17.79
N SER A 52 -7.97 -0.40 18.89
CA SER A 52 -7.96 0.65 19.93
C SER A 52 -6.70 0.58 20.80
N LYS A 53 -6.05 -0.58 20.87
CA LYS A 53 -4.82 -0.76 21.63
C LYS A 53 -3.60 -0.40 20.80
N SER A 54 -2.77 0.48 21.31
CA SER A 54 -1.57 0.98 20.62
C SER A 54 -0.53 -0.12 20.35
N ASP A 55 -0.47 -1.16 21.17
CA ASP A 55 0.41 -2.32 21.03
C ASP A 55 -0.05 -3.32 19.95
N GLN A 56 -1.32 -3.26 19.54
CA GLN A 56 -1.89 -4.09 18.48
C GLN A 56 -2.03 -3.37 17.15
N GLN A 57 -1.56 -2.14 17.05
CA GLN A 57 -1.58 -1.41 15.78
C GLN A 57 -0.52 -1.94 14.81
N VAL A 58 -0.99 -2.59 13.74
CA VAL A 58 -0.15 -3.10 12.65
C VAL A 58 0.07 -2.00 11.61
N ARG A 59 1.34 -1.68 11.36
CA ARG A 59 1.76 -0.72 10.35
C ARG A 59 3.11 -1.15 9.78
N GLY A 60 3.24 -1.15 8.46
CA GLY A 60 4.47 -1.54 7.81
C GLY A 60 4.48 -1.18 6.32
N SER A 61 5.42 -1.77 5.63
CA SER A 61 5.51 -1.68 4.16
C SER A 61 5.98 -3.01 3.59
N THR A 62 5.43 -3.36 2.45
CA THR A 62 5.80 -4.54 1.66
C THR A 62 6.28 -4.10 0.30
N VAL A 63 7.35 -4.70 -0.20
CA VAL A 63 7.79 -4.52 -1.58
C VAL A 63 7.10 -5.60 -2.42
N MET A 64 6.29 -5.17 -3.39
CA MET A 64 5.58 -6.09 -4.26
C MET A 64 6.56 -6.68 -5.29
N PRO A 65 6.69 -8.02 -5.40
CA PRO A 65 7.63 -8.66 -6.33
C PRO A 65 7.44 -8.21 -7.79
N ASN A 66 6.18 -8.09 -8.21
CA ASN A 66 5.81 -7.68 -9.57
C ASN A 66 5.46 -6.17 -9.68
N GLY A 67 5.81 -5.38 -8.64
CA GLY A 67 5.46 -3.97 -8.57
C GLY A 67 3.95 -3.72 -8.44
N THR A 68 3.55 -2.46 -8.47
CA THR A 68 2.14 -2.02 -8.38
C THR A 68 1.58 -1.51 -9.70
N GLY A 69 2.42 -1.39 -10.75
CA GLY A 69 2.03 -0.80 -12.04
C GLY A 69 1.74 0.71 -11.98
N LYS A 70 2.19 1.38 -10.92
CA LYS A 70 2.12 2.84 -10.77
C LYS A 70 3.53 3.43 -10.78
N THR A 71 3.76 4.43 -11.62
CA THR A 71 4.99 5.23 -11.59
C THR A 71 4.93 6.16 -10.37
N VAL A 72 5.89 6.02 -9.45
CA VAL A 72 5.94 6.78 -8.21
C VAL A 72 7.03 7.83 -8.30
N ARG A 73 6.68 9.08 -8.06
CA ARG A 73 7.66 10.19 -7.94
C ARG A 73 8.13 10.27 -6.51
N VAL A 74 9.44 10.14 -6.32
CA VAL A 74 10.06 10.07 -5.00
C VAL A 74 10.80 11.36 -4.70
N ALA A 75 10.41 12.00 -3.59
CA ALA A 75 11.14 13.14 -3.02
C ALA A 75 11.99 12.67 -1.84
N VAL A 76 13.24 13.15 -1.79
CA VAL A 76 14.20 12.76 -0.76
C VAL A 76 14.70 13.99 -0.01
N PHE A 77 14.47 14.01 1.29
CA PHE A 77 15.02 15.01 2.19
C PHE A 77 16.32 14.49 2.80
N THR A 78 17.43 15.05 2.36
CA THR A 78 18.76 14.69 2.86
C THR A 78 19.78 15.79 2.58
N SER A 79 20.92 15.74 3.26
CA SER A 79 22.01 16.69 3.12
C SER A 79 23.30 16.02 2.69
N GLY A 80 24.24 16.81 2.17
CA GLY A 80 25.60 16.40 1.84
C GLY A 80 25.67 15.26 0.80
N LYS A 81 26.57 14.30 1.01
CA LYS A 81 26.85 13.19 0.09
C LYS A 81 25.61 12.32 -0.22
N ASN A 82 24.66 12.24 0.69
CA ASN A 82 23.45 11.46 0.49
C ASN A 82 22.54 12.04 -0.61
N GLN A 83 22.70 13.32 -0.97
CA GLN A 83 21.95 13.91 -2.10
C GLN A 83 22.38 13.32 -3.44
N GLU A 84 23.69 13.14 -3.64
CA GLU A 84 24.22 12.52 -4.85
C GLU A 84 23.83 11.05 -4.95
N ILE A 85 23.90 10.32 -3.82
CA ILE A 85 23.48 8.93 -3.71
C ILE A 85 21.98 8.80 -4.04
N ALA A 86 21.15 9.69 -3.52
CA ALA A 86 19.70 9.69 -3.80
C ALA A 86 19.41 9.94 -5.30
N LYS A 87 20.11 10.90 -5.92
CA LYS A 87 20.00 11.18 -7.35
C LYS A 87 20.46 9.98 -8.20
N ALA A 88 21.58 9.37 -7.85
CA ALA A 88 22.11 8.18 -8.52
C ALA A 88 21.16 6.97 -8.39
N ALA A 89 20.45 6.84 -7.25
CA ALA A 89 19.42 5.82 -7.04
C ALA A 89 18.12 6.09 -7.80
N GLY A 90 17.99 7.26 -8.44
CA GLY A 90 16.85 7.62 -9.28
C GLY A 90 15.75 8.41 -8.55
N ALA A 91 16.05 9.13 -7.47
CA ALA A 91 15.12 10.06 -6.85
C ALA A 91 14.77 11.20 -7.81
N ASP A 92 13.49 11.57 -7.87
CA ASP A 92 13.02 12.61 -8.82
C ASP A 92 13.29 14.02 -8.28
N ILE A 93 13.17 14.19 -6.96
CA ILE A 93 13.39 15.47 -6.28
C ILE A 93 14.27 15.21 -5.06
N VAL A 94 15.38 15.92 -4.96
CA VAL A 94 16.31 15.81 -3.82
C VAL A 94 16.65 17.19 -3.30
N GLY A 95 16.55 17.39 -2.00
CA GLY A 95 16.87 18.67 -1.34
C GLY A 95 16.65 18.59 0.16
N LEU A 96 16.87 19.70 0.85
CA LEU A 96 16.58 19.83 2.27
C LEU A 96 15.73 21.09 2.52
N GLU A 97 16.35 22.24 2.74
CA GLU A 97 15.64 23.49 3.03
C GLU A 97 14.92 24.05 1.80
N ASP A 98 15.56 23.95 0.63
CA ASP A 98 14.97 24.37 -0.64
C ASP A 98 13.69 23.59 -0.95
N LEU A 99 13.72 22.27 -0.73
CA LEU A 99 12.56 21.42 -0.90
C LEU A 99 11.49 21.70 0.16
N ALA A 100 11.91 21.97 1.39
CA ALA A 100 10.99 22.35 2.46
C ALA A 100 10.26 23.67 2.16
N ALA A 101 10.96 24.66 1.59
CA ALA A 101 10.36 25.92 1.15
C ALA A 101 9.30 25.71 0.06
N LYS A 102 9.58 24.86 -0.95
CA LYS A 102 8.62 24.50 -2.00
C LYS A 102 7.37 23.81 -1.43
N VAL A 103 7.55 22.88 -0.51
CA VAL A 103 6.43 22.19 0.15
C VAL A 103 5.60 23.16 0.99
N LYS A 104 6.21 24.14 1.68
CA LYS A 104 5.50 25.21 2.39
C LYS A 104 4.72 26.11 1.43
N ALA A 105 5.25 26.37 0.24
CA ALA A 105 4.55 27.11 -0.83
C ALA A 105 3.40 26.30 -1.49
N GLY A 106 3.23 25.03 -1.14
CA GLY A 106 2.17 24.16 -1.67
C GLY A 106 2.57 23.34 -2.91
N GLU A 107 3.81 23.44 -3.36
CA GLU A 107 4.32 22.67 -4.50
C GLU A 107 4.65 21.22 -4.09
N ILE A 108 3.67 20.34 -4.19
CA ILE A 108 3.80 18.92 -3.84
C ILE A 108 3.62 18.07 -5.10
N ASN A 109 4.71 17.92 -5.86
CA ASN A 109 4.75 17.16 -7.11
C ASN A 109 5.39 15.78 -6.94
N PHE A 110 5.15 15.12 -5.80
CA PHE A 110 5.68 13.79 -5.49
C PHE A 110 4.63 12.92 -4.79
N ASP A 111 4.81 11.61 -4.93
CA ASP A 111 3.89 10.61 -4.39
C ASP A 111 4.44 9.92 -3.14
N ARG A 112 5.76 10.02 -2.92
CA ARG A 112 6.45 9.46 -1.76
C ARG A 112 7.54 10.38 -1.25
N VAL A 113 7.70 10.37 0.08
CA VAL A 113 8.77 11.11 0.76
C VAL A 113 9.65 10.15 1.53
N ILE A 114 10.96 10.28 1.30
CA ILE A 114 12.00 9.59 2.05
C ILE A 114 12.83 10.65 2.75
N ALA A 115 13.27 10.38 3.96
CA ALA A 115 14.10 11.30 4.72
C ALA A 115 15.26 10.57 5.39
N SER A 116 16.44 11.20 5.43
CA SER A 116 17.49 10.78 6.34
C SER A 116 17.11 11.15 7.78
N PRO A 117 17.59 10.45 8.81
CA PRO A 117 17.31 10.78 10.21
C PRO A 117 17.63 12.25 10.55
N ASP A 118 18.73 12.78 10.04
CA ASP A 118 19.15 14.16 10.25
C ASP A 118 18.18 15.19 9.66
N ALA A 119 17.59 14.87 8.49
CA ALA A 119 16.63 15.73 7.82
C ALA A 119 15.26 15.79 8.53
N MET A 120 14.98 14.87 9.44
CA MET A 120 13.68 14.80 10.14
C MET A 120 13.38 16.06 10.97
N ARG A 121 14.41 16.79 11.41
CA ARG A 121 14.22 18.10 12.07
C ARG A 121 13.49 19.10 11.15
N VAL A 122 13.87 19.14 9.89
CA VAL A 122 13.27 20.03 8.88
C VAL A 122 11.90 19.49 8.43
N VAL A 123 11.83 18.19 8.15
CA VAL A 123 10.59 17.52 7.72
C VAL A 123 9.50 17.58 8.81
N GLY A 124 9.88 17.54 10.09
CA GLY A 124 8.95 17.67 11.21
C GLY A 124 8.14 18.96 11.17
N GLN A 125 8.74 20.08 10.72
CA GLN A 125 8.05 21.37 10.54
C GLN A 125 6.96 21.32 9.44
N LEU A 126 7.08 20.36 8.50
CA LEU A 126 6.13 20.16 7.41
C LEU A 126 4.99 19.20 7.77
N GLY A 127 4.96 18.71 9.02
CA GLY A 127 4.01 17.71 9.50
C GLY A 127 2.54 18.12 9.28
N GLN A 128 2.20 19.39 9.42
CA GLN A 128 0.85 19.91 9.18
C GLN A 128 0.42 19.81 7.70
N ILE A 129 1.38 19.84 6.77
CA ILE A 129 1.13 19.78 5.33
C ILE A 129 1.21 18.33 4.82
N LEU A 130 2.24 17.60 5.21
CA LEU A 130 2.50 16.24 4.74
C LEU A 130 1.65 15.18 5.49
N GLY A 131 1.31 15.43 6.75
CA GLY A 131 0.55 14.51 7.59
C GLY A 131 -0.84 14.16 7.04
N PRO A 132 -1.71 15.15 6.76
CA PRO A 132 -3.05 14.90 6.20
C PRO A 132 -3.02 14.20 4.84
N ARG A 133 -1.95 14.41 4.06
CA ARG A 133 -1.75 13.77 2.74
C ARG A 133 -1.16 12.35 2.83
N GLY A 134 -0.82 11.87 4.03
CA GLY A 134 -0.19 10.57 4.22
C GLY A 134 1.26 10.47 3.71
N LEU A 135 1.91 11.62 3.44
CA LEU A 135 3.26 11.71 2.88
C LEU A 135 4.35 11.84 3.96
N MET A 136 3.97 11.92 5.23
CA MET A 136 4.93 12.07 6.32
C MET A 136 5.82 10.84 6.46
N PRO A 137 7.16 10.99 6.37
CA PRO A 137 8.08 9.86 6.56
C PRO A 137 7.95 9.24 7.95
N ASN A 138 8.13 7.92 8.02
CA ASN A 138 8.04 7.18 9.27
C ASN A 138 9.07 6.04 9.33
N PRO A 139 9.83 5.89 10.44
CA PRO A 139 10.79 4.81 10.61
C PRO A 139 10.18 3.41 10.49
N LYS A 140 8.97 3.21 11.04
CA LYS A 140 8.28 1.89 11.01
C LYS A 140 7.92 1.42 9.60
N VAL A 141 7.86 2.34 8.64
CA VAL A 141 7.56 2.06 7.23
C VAL A 141 8.83 1.99 6.38
N GLY A 142 9.99 2.29 7.01
CA GLY A 142 11.27 2.31 6.31
C GLY A 142 11.49 3.52 5.40
N THR A 143 10.68 4.59 5.57
CA THR A 143 10.84 5.84 4.81
C THR A 143 11.74 6.86 5.53
N VAL A 144 12.15 6.57 6.77
CA VAL A 144 13.23 7.27 7.49
C VAL A 144 14.36 6.28 7.67
N THR A 145 15.44 6.45 6.94
CA THR A 145 16.59 5.53 6.96
C THR A 145 17.88 6.27 6.61
N PRO A 146 19.03 5.84 7.16
CA PRO A 146 20.33 6.31 6.71
C PRO A 146 20.69 5.82 5.30
N ASP A 147 20.19 4.61 4.91
CA ASP A 147 20.38 4.06 3.57
C ASP A 147 19.27 4.56 2.61
N VAL A 148 19.51 5.74 2.08
CA VAL A 148 18.62 6.41 1.17
C VAL A 148 18.53 5.69 -0.18
N ALA A 149 19.63 5.07 -0.65
CA ALA A 149 19.68 4.40 -1.95
C ALA A 149 18.72 3.21 -2.02
N THR A 150 18.77 2.33 -1.03
CA THR A 150 17.88 1.17 -0.95
C THR A 150 16.43 1.60 -0.78
N ALA A 151 16.16 2.64 0.03
CA ALA A 151 14.80 3.16 0.21
C ALA A 151 14.21 3.71 -1.09
N VAL A 152 14.98 4.44 -1.90
CA VAL A 152 14.53 4.96 -3.20
C VAL A 152 14.27 3.82 -4.18
N LYS A 153 15.16 2.83 -4.26
CA LYS A 153 14.96 1.64 -5.10
C LYS A 153 13.69 0.90 -4.72
N ASN A 154 13.47 0.63 -3.43
CA ASN A 154 12.27 -0.04 -2.94
C ASN A 154 11.00 0.76 -3.24
N ALA A 155 11.02 2.08 -3.06
CA ALA A 155 9.90 2.95 -3.36
C ALA A 155 9.52 2.90 -4.85
N LYS A 156 10.51 2.82 -5.76
CA LYS A 156 10.32 2.72 -7.22
C LYS A 156 9.97 1.31 -7.68
N SER A 157 10.41 0.28 -6.99
CA SER A 157 10.07 -1.12 -7.31
C SER A 157 8.66 -1.55 -6.87
N GLY A 158 7.86 -0.62 -6.32
CA GLY A 158 6.47 -0.90 -5.96
C GLY A 158 6.27 -1.24 -4.49
N GLN A 159 7.05 -0.62 -3.60
CA GLN A 159 6.78 -0.70 -2.17
C GLN A 159 5.40 -0.11 -1.86
N VAL A 160 4.56 -0.84 -1.14
CA VAL A 160 3.26 -0.39 -0.66
C VAL A 160 3.28 -0.30 0.86
N THR A 161 2.73 0.79 1.38
CA THR A 161 2.60 0.98 2.82
C THR A 161 1.21 0.56 3.26
N TYR A 162 1.13 -0.13 4.38
CA TYR A 162 -0.14 -0.54 4.96
C TYR A 162 -0.26 -0.06 6.41
N ARG A 163 -1.48 0.20 6.81
CA ARG A 163 -1.84 0.57 8.17
C ARG A 163 -3.21 0.00 8.48
N VAL A 164 -3.36 -0.57 9.68
CA VAL A 164 -4.65 -1.02 10.16
C VAL A 164 -5.56 0.18 10.43
N ASP A 165 -6.81 0.07 10.08
CA ASP A 165 -7.87 1.04 10.40
C ASP A 165 -8.48 0.78 11.79
N LYS A 166 -9.48 1.59 12.18
CA LYS A 166 -10.18 1.44 13.47
C LYS A 166 -10.98 0.15 13.58
N ALA A 167 -11.34 -0.46 12.45
CA ALA A 167 -12.08 -1.72 12.39
C ALA A 167 -11.19 -2.96 12.38
N GLY A 168 -9.85 -2.79 12.45
CA GLY A 168 -8.91 -3.91 12.40
C GLY A 168 -8.65 -4.42 10.98
N ILE A 169 -8.93 -3.60 9.95
CA ILE A 169 -8.77 -3.97 8.55
C ILE A 169 -7.53 -3.29 7.97
N VAL A 170 -6.76 -4.04 7.20
CA VAL A 170 -5.64 -3.51 6.38
C VAL A 170 -6.10 -3.42 4.95
N HIS A 171 -5.98 -2.25 4.35
CA HIS A 171 -6.22 -2.01 2.93
C HIS A 171 -4.91 -1.81 2.20
N CYS A 172 -4.69 -2.55 1.11
CA CYS A 172 -3.44 -2.52 0.37
C CYS A 172 -3.69 -2.80 -1.12
N THR A 173 -3.07 -2.01 -1.98
CA THR A 173 -3.07 -2.25 -3.42
C THR A 173 -2.09 -3.37 -3.76
N ILE A 174 -2.51 -4.37 -4.51
CA ILE A 174 -1.67 -5.49 -4.97
C ILE A 174 -1.26 -5.40 -6.44
N GLY A 175 -1.87 -4.52 -7.21
CA GLY A 175 -1.49 -4.31 -8.61
C GLY A 175 -2.60 -3.67 -9.44
N LYS A 176 -2.46 -3.78 -10.75
CA LYS A 176 -3.45 -3.32 -11.74
C LYS A 176 -4.23 -4.51 -12.32
N ALA A 177 -5.46 -4.27 -12.74
CA ALA A 177 -6.30 -5.26 -13.41
C ALA A 177 -5.67 -5.84 -14.70
N ASN A 178 -4.71 -5.09 -15.29
CA ASN A 178 -3.97 -5.53 -16.47
C ASN A 178 -2.90 -6.59 -16.17
N PHE A 179 -2.53 -6.77 -14.91
CA PHE A 179 -1.52 -7.75 -14.53
C PHE A 179 -2.04 -9.18 -14.75
N GLU A 180 -1.12 -10.11 -14.95
CA GLU A 180 -1.45 -11.52 -14.98
C GLU A 180 -1.91 -12.02 -13.61
N VAL A 181 -2.73 -13.06 -13.61
CA VAL A 181 -3.27 -13.64 -12.36
C VAL A 181 -2.14 -14.17 -11.48
N GLY A 182 -1.09 -14.75 -12.09
CA GLY A 182 0.10 -15.23 -11.38
C GLY A 182 0.82 -14.10 -10.64
N ALA A 183 1.06 -12.97 -11.31
CA ALA A 183 1.72 -11.81 -10.71
C ALA A 183 0.91 -11.20 -9.55
N LEU A 184 -0.41 -11.12 -9.68
CA LEU A 184 -1.28 -10.65 -8.59
C LEU A 184 -1.30 -11.62 -7.41
N LYS A 185 -1.25 -12.94 -7.68
CA LYS A 185 -1.16 -13.98 -6.65
C LYS A 185 0.14 -13.85 -5.86
N GLU A 186 1.29 -13.71 -6.53
CA GLU A 186 2.58 -13.51 -5.88
C GLU A 186 2.61 -12.24 -5.01
N ASN A 187 2.07 -11.14 -5.52
CA ASN A 187 1.96 -9.90 -4.76
C ASN A 187 1.07 -10.06 -3.52
N LEU A 188 -0.05 -10.80 -3.64
CA LEU A 188 -0.92 -11.11 -2.51
C LEU A 188 -0.20 -11.97 -1.46
N HIS A 189 0.53 -13.00 -1.90
CA HIS A 189 1.33 -13.84 -1.00
C HIS A 189 2.39 -13.04 -0.24
N ALA A 190 3.11 -12.14 -0.93
CA ALA A 190 4.10 -11.27 -0.30
C ALA A 190 3.47 -10.39 0.79
N LEU A 191 2.29 -9.79 0.51
CA LEU A 191 1.55 -9.00 1.48
C LEU A 191 1.16 -9.83 2.72
N ILE A 192 0.60 -11.01 2.51
CA ILE A 192 0.12 -11.88 3.61
C ILE A 192 1.29 -12.39 4.44
N ALA A 193 2.40 -12.78 3.81
CA ALA A 193 3.61 -13.19 4.52
C ALA A 193 4.16 -12.07 5.42
N ASP A 194 4.18 -10.83 4.94
CA ASP A 194 4.62 -9.70 5.75
C ASP A 194 3.64 -9.35 6.87
N LEU A 195 2.33 -9.47 6.62
CA LEU A 195 1.32 -9.30 7.68
C LEU A 195 1.47 -10.37 8.77
N GLN A 196 1.76 -11.62 8.40
CA GLN A 196 2.00 -12.70 9.37
C GLN A 196 3.26 -12.43 10.21
N LYS A 197 4.34 -11.94 9.60
CA LYS A 197 5.55 -11.52 10.33
C LYS A 197 5.27 -10.35 11.28
N ALA A 198 4.39 -9.43 10.88
CA ALA A 198 4.01 -8.25 11.67
C ALA A 198 2.97 -8.55 12.76
N LYS A 199 2.60 -9.82 12.99
CA LYS A 199 1.63 -10.21 14.02
C LYS A 199 2.10 -9.75 15.40
N PRO A 200 1.30 -8.93 16.13
CA PRO A 200 1.63 -8.55 17.50
C PRO A 200 1.59 -9.75 18.44
N ALA A 201 2.55 -9.83 19.37
CA ALA A 201 2.58 -10.89 20.38
C ALA A 201 1.33 -10.89 21.30
N SER A 202 0.71 -9.71 21.49
CA SER A 202 -0.51 -9.55 22.28
C SER A 202 -1.80 -10.00 21.54
N SER A 203 -1.72 -10.32 20.26
CA SER A 203 -2.87 -10.81 19.48
C SER A 203 -3.14 -12.28 19.79
N LYS A 204 -4.31 -12.56 20.37
CA LYS A 204 -4.78 -13.92 20.70
C LYS A 204 -5.77 -14.42 19.63
N GLY A 205 -5.75 -15.72 19.38
CA GLY A 205 -6.68 -16.37 18.44
C GLY A 205 -6.29 -16.25 16.97
N VAL A 206 -7.29 -16.32 16.09
CA VAL A 206 -7.10 -16.28 14.63
C VAL A 206 -6.73 -14.87 14.21
N TYR A 207 -5.52 -14.72 13.66
CA TYR A 207 -4.99 -13.41 13.25
C TYR A 207 -5.54 -12.94 11.90
N LEU A 208 -5.49 -13.78 10.88
CA LEU A 208 -6.11 -13.51 9.58
C LEU A 208 -7.56 -14.03 9.64
N LYS A 209 -8.54 -13.13 9.67
CA LYS A 209 -9.96 -13.52 9.74
C LYS A 209 -10.60 -13.64 8.36
N ARG A 210 -10.28 -12.72 7.46
CA ARG A 210 -10.91 -12.66 6.14
C ARG A 210 -10.03 -11.87 5.19
N VAL A 211 -9.87 -12.39 3.99
CA VAL A 211 -9.22 -11.70 2.88
C VAL A 211 -10.26 -11.45 1.78
N THR A 212 -10.35 -10.23 1.31
CA THR A 212 -11.28 -9.81 0.26
C THR A 212 -10.52 -9.05 -0.82
N LEU A 213 -10.71 -9.41 -2.07
CA LEU A 213 -10.13 -8.72 -3.22
C LEU A 213 -11.22 -7.93 -3.94
N SER A 214 -10.87 -6.75 -4.43
CA SER A 214 -11.78 -5.94 -5.23
C SER A 214 -11.02 -5.16 -6.31
N SER A 215 -11.68 -4.85 -7.41
CA SER A 215 -11.20 -3.81 -8.31
C SER A 215 -11.75 -2.45 -7.87
N THR A 216 -11.19 -1.34 -8.39
CA THR A 216 -11.58 0.03 -8.00
C THR A 216 -13.10 0.26 -8.06
N MET A 217 -13.77 -0.28 -9.08
CA MET A 217 -15.21 -0.10 -9.31
C MET A 217 -15.99 -1.42 -9.22
N GLY A 218 -15.33 -2.50 -8.85
CA GLY A 218 -15.90 -3.84 -8.77
C GLY A 218 -16.40 -4.22 -7.37
N PRO A 219 -17.06 -5.39 -7.27
CA PRO A 219 -17.49 -5.96 -5.99
C PRO A 219 -16.30 -6.57 -5.24
N GLY A 220 -16.44 -6.71 -3.92
CA GLY A 220 -15.51 -7.49 -3.12
C GLY A 220 -15.73 -8.98 -3.28
N VAL A 221 -14.69 -9.73 -3.60
CA VAL A 221 -14.66 -11.19 -3.71
C VAL A 221 -13.90 -11.76 -2.52
N ILE A 222 -14.54 -12.64 -1.76
CA ILE A 222 -13.92 -13.27 -0.59
C ILE A 222 -12.99 -14.38 -1.07
N VAL A 223 -11.76 -14.38 -0.54
CA VAL A 223 -10.75 -15.39 -0.86
C VAL A 223 -10.72 -16.46 0.22
N ASP A 224 -10.62 -17.72 -0.22
CA ASP A 224 -10.38 -18.84 0.67
C ASP A 224 -8.93 -18.81 1.15
N GLN A 225 -8.77 -18.71 2.48
CA GLN A 225 -7.45 -18.60 3.11
C GLN A 225 -6.62 -19.88 3.00
N ALA A 226 -7.25 -21.04 2.80
CA ALA A 226 -6.54 -22.29 2.63
C ALA A 226 -5.78 -22.37 1.29
N THR A 227 -6.12 -21.48 0.33
CA THR A 227 -5.52 -21.44 -1.01
C THR A 227 -4.47 -20.33 -1.19
N ILE A 228 -4.21 -19.56 -0.11
CA ILE A 228 -3.25 -18.46 -0.10
C ILE A 228 -1.88 -18.96 0.36
#